data_2e93795f6e58e05cddedbe6aa376fa88
#
_entry.id   2e93795f6e58e05cddedbe6aa376fa88
#
_cell.length_a   1.000
_cell.length_b   1.000
_cell.length_c   1.000
_cell.angle_alpha   90.00
_cell.angle_beta   90.00
_cell.angle_gamma   90.00
#
_symmetry.space_group_name_H-M   'P 1'
#
loop_
_entity.id
_entity.type
_entity.pdbx_description
1 polymer ?
#
loop_
_entity_poly.entity_id
_entity_poly.type
_entity_poly.pdbx_seq_one_letter_code
_entity_poly.pdbx_strand_id
1 'polypeptide(L)'
;MTNAAPQMKPWIEAMHAYVPGKSSAGAPVVAKLSSNENPWGPSPMAVAAMQDVIAQGHRYPDPSSTALREALGDKYGVNPAHIICGTGSDEILHMIASAFAGPGNEIIHVRHGFAVYEGATRRVGATPVVVPDVDYTGDMDAILAAITPATRVIYIANPNNPTGTLLPAADIRRLIAGVPSDVVLVLDCAYAEFVEGDYEDGLALAQSLPNLIVTRTFSKIHGLAAQRIGWAVAPLPIIAALDRVRGPFNVTTTGQAAAVASLADDAHLEMVRRETIRLRGWLEGEIAALGNAGLRAIPSACNFILIEFPESGPVTAAGANEWLLDHGIICRYLAVQNMP
;
A
#
# COMPACT_ATOMS: atom_id res chain seq x y z
N MET A 1 40.50 -2.09 27.38
CA MET A 1 39.40 -1.55 26.54
C MET A 1 38.52 -2.72 26.14
N THR A 2 37.32 -2.81 26.62
CA THR A 2 36.37 -3.87 26.25
C THR A 2 35.96 -3.68 24.80
N ASN A 3 36.29 -4.63 23.92
CA ASN A 3 35.81 -4.67 22.53
C ASN A 3 34.30 -5.00 22.51
N ALA A 4 33.46 -4.12 23.04
CA ALA A 4 32.01 -4.28 22.91
C ALA A 4 31.58 -3.89 21.50
N ALA A 5 30.95 -4.82 20.79
CA ALA A 5 30.37 -4.53 19.50
C ALA A 5 29.23 -3.49 19.62
N PRO A 6 28.96 -2.71 18.57
CA PRO A 6 27.80 -1.81 18.56
C PRO A 6 26.49 -2.58 18.84
N GLN A 7 25.67 -2.05 19.74
CA GLN A 7 24.39 -2.67 20.09
C GLN A 7 23.26 -2.03 19.29
N MET A 8 22.33 -2.86 18.80
CA MET A 8 21.09 -2.37 18.20
C MET A 8 20.20 -1.73 19.28
N LYS A 9 19.29 -0.84 18.83
CA LYS A 9 18.23 -0.38 19.73
C LYS A 9 17.33 -1.57 20.10
N PRO A 10 16.86 -1.69 21.36
CA PRO A 10 16.11 -2.88 21.80
C PRO A 10 14.88 -3.19 20.93
N TRP A 11 14.20 -2.15 20.45
CA TRP A 11 13.03 -2.34 19.58
C TRP A 11 13.38 -2.77 18.15
N ILE A 12 14.61 -2.48 17.67
CA ILE A 12 15.11 -2.99 16.39
C ILE A 12 15.50 -4.45 16.50
N GLU A 13 16.12 -4.83 17.61
CA GLU A 13 16.50 -6.22 17.88
C GLU A 13 15.27 -7.15 17.94
N ALA A 14 14.13 -6.64 18.44
CA ALA A 14 12.87 -7.37 18.52
C ALA A 14 12.11 -7.47 17.16
N MET A 15 12.59 -6.82 16.09
CA MET A 15 11.94 -6.86 14.78
C MET A 15 12.38 -8.08 13.97
N HIS A 16 11.42 -8.68 13.26
CA HIS A 16 11.74 -9.62 12.18
C HIS A 16 12.01 -8.86 10.88
N ALA A 17 13.00 -9.32 10.13
CA ALA A 17 13.24 -8.80 8.79
C ALA A 17 12.02 -9.08 7.88
N TYR A 18 11.69 -8.12 7.01
CA TYR A 18 10.62 -8.31 6.02
C TYR A 18 10.95 -9.48 5.10
N VAL A 19 10.03 -10.41 4.97
CA VAL A 19 10.15 -11.55 4.06
C VAL A 19 9.33 -11.25 2.80
N PRO A 20 9.97 -10.97 1.66
CA PRO A 20 9.24 -10.73 0.41
C PRO A 20 8.55 -12.00 -0.08
N GLY A 21 7.56 -11.85 -0.96
CA GLY A 21 7.00 -12.97 -1.70
C GLY A 21 8.07 -13.73 -2.48
N LYS A 22 7.93 -15.04 -2.61
CA LYS A 22 8.83 -15.85 -3.42
C LYS A 22 8.87 -15.31 -4.85
N SER A 23 10.05 -15.37 -5.47
CA SER A 23 10.26 -15.00 -6.89
C SER A 23 10.77 -16.15 -7.73
N SER A 24 11.00 -17.32 -7.11
CA SER A 24 11.41 -18.57 -7.76
C SER A 24 10.52 -19.72 -7.30
N ALA A 25 10.36 -20.71 -8.16
CA ALA A 25 9.63 -21.95 -7.92
C ALA A 25 10.59 -23.14 -8.13
N GLY A 26 10.14 -24.34 -7.76
CA GLY A 26 10.87 -25.60 -8.05
C GLY A 26 10.86 -26.00 -9.53
N ALA A 27 10.05 -25.32 -10.34
CA ALA A 27 9.88 -25.48 -11.80
C ALA A 27 10.11 -24.14 -12.52
N PRO A 28 10.22 -24.14 -13.86
CA PRO A 28 10.22 -22.90 -14.64
C PRO A 28 9.00 -22.04 -14.31
N VAL A 29 9.22 -20.75 -14.01
CA VAL A 29 8.15 -19.83 -13.60
C VAL A 29 7.19 -19.61 -14.77
N VAL A 30 5.94 -19.99 -14.60
CA VAL A 30 4.81 -19.77 -15.52
C VAL A 30 4.11 -18.46 -15.19
N ALA A 31 3.85 -18.21 -13.87
CA ALA A 31 3.22 -16.99 -13.41
C ALA A 31 3.72 -16.58 -12.03
N LYS A 32 4.16 -15.33 -11.89
CA LYS A 32 4.51 -14.72 -10.60
C LYS A 32 3.39 -13.78 -10.17
N LEU A 33 2.59 -14.22 -9.18
CA LEU A 33 1.40 -13.51 -8.68
C LEU A 33 1.57 -12.99 -7.24
N SER A 34 2.76 -13.13 -6.66
CA SER A 34 3.01 -12.96 -5.22
C SER A 34 3.15 -11.50 -4.74
N SER A 35 3.12 -10.49 -5.63
CA SER A 35 3.42 -9.09 -5.29
C SER A 35 2.43 -8.08 -5.85
N ASN A 36 1.29 -8.55 -6.39
CA ASN A 36 0.22 -7.70 -6.92
C ASN A 36 0.73 -6.73 -8.01
N GLU A 37 1.66 -7.20 -8.84
CA GLU A 37 2.20 -6.43 -9.96
C GLU A 37 1.15 -6.31 -11.08
N ASN A 38 1.27 -5.25 -11.90
CA ASN A 38 0.43 -5.07 -13.08
C ASN A 38 0.95 -5.96 -14.23
N PRO A 39 0.18 -6.95 -14.70
CA PRO A 39 0.64 -7.88 -15.73
C PRO A 39 0.78 -7.26 -17.13
N TRP A 40 0.14 -6.11 -17.38
CA TRP A 40 0.23 -5.40 -18.67
C TRP A 40 1.43 -4.44 -18.73
N GLY A 41 2.16 -4.28 -17.60
CA GLY A 41 3.32 -3.39 -17.52
C GLY A 41 2.96 -1.90 -17.52
N PRO A 42 3.98 -1.04 -17.66
CA PRO A 42 3.79 0.40 -17.73
C PRO A 42 3.22 0.84 -19.08
N SER A 43 2.59 2.02 -19.10
CA SER A 43 2.15 2.70 -20.32
C SER A 43 3.30 2.86 -21.32
N PRO A 44 3.07 2.71 -22.63
CA PRO A 44 4.08 3.03 -23.65
C PRO A 44 4.62 4.45 -23.55
N MET A 45 3.81 5.42 -23.16
CA MET A 45 4.25 6.79 -22.92
C MET A 45 5.24 6.87 -21.75
N ALA A 46 4.99 6.12 -20.67
CA ALA A 46 5.91 6.05 -19.54
C ALA A 46 7.25 5.39 -19.92
N VAL A 47 7.23 4.34 -20.76
CA VAL A 47 8.46 3.71 -21.25
C VAL A 47 9.27 4.68 -22.09
N ALA A 48 8.65 5.40 -23.03
CA ALA A 48 9.31 6.41 -23.84
C ALA A 48 9.93 7.52 -22.99
N ALA A 49 9.18 8.05 -22.01
CA ALA A 49 9.67 9.09 -21.11
C ALA A 49 10.88 8.64 -20.28
N MET A 50 10.94 7.38 -19.85
CA MET A 50 12.14 6.83 -19.19
C MET A 50 13.34 6.79 -20.13
N GLN A 51 13.13 6.36 -21.37
CA GLN A 51 14.20 6.30 -22.39
C GLN A 51 14.78 7.67 -22.71
N ASP A 52 13.95 8.70 -22.76
CA ASP A 52 14.37 10.08 -23.06
C ASP A 52 15.29 10.67 -21.98
N VAL A 53 15.15 10.25 -20.73
CA VAL A 53 15.92 10.82 -19.62
C VAL A 53 17.05 9.91 -19.13
N ILE A 54 17.14 8.65 -19.55
CA ILE A 54 18.11 7.67 -19.02
C ILE A 54 19.58 8.14 -19.21
N ALA A 55 19.89 8.83 -20.28
CA ALA A 55 21.22 9.37 -20.54
C ALA A 55 21.64 10.47 -19.55
N GLN A 56 20.68 11.03 -18.80
CA GLN A 56 20.93 12.07 -17.79
C GLN A 56 21.20 11.50 -16.39
N GLY A 57 21.29 10.16 -16.25
CA GLY A 57 21.46 9.47 -14.98
C GLY A 57 22.72 9.84 -14.16
N HIS A 58 23.62 10.67 -14.71
CA HIS A 58 24.76 11.24 -14.00
C HIS A 58 24.41 12.49 -13.18
N ARG A 59 23.17 12.96 -13.24
CA ARG A 59 22.67 14.14 -12.50
C ARG A 59 21.66 13.72 -11.44
N TYR A 60 21.63 14.44 -10.34
CA TYR A 60 20.58 14.29 -9.34
C TYR A 60 19.22 14.69 -9.92
N PRO A 61 18.12 14.02 -9.51
CA PRO A 61 16.76 14.39 -9.89
C PRO A 61 16.33 15.73 -9.28
N ASP A 62 15.20 16.28 -9.75
CA ASP A 62 14.53 17.36 -9.04
C ASP A 62 14.12 16.90 -7.62
N PRO A 63 14.68 17.51 -6.55
CA PRO A 63 14.39 17.10 -5.18
C PRO A 63 12.95 17.37 -4.74
N SER A 64 12.27 18.30 -5.43
CA SER A 64 10.90 18.71 -5.15
C SER A 64 9.87 17.93 -5.96
N SER A 65 10.31 17.14 -6.95
CA SER A 65 9.42 16.47 -7.91
C SER A 65 8.37 17.40 -8.51
N THR A 66 8.79 18.62 -8.89
CA THR A 66 7.90 19.74 -9.25
C THR A 66 6.92 19.36 -10.35
N ALA A 67 7.44 18.89 -11.50
CA ALA A 67 6.61 18.49 -12.64
C ALA A 67 5.62 17.35 -12.28
N LEU A 68 6.03 16.40 -11.42
CA LEU A 68 5.16 15.33 -10.98
C LEU A 68 4.05 15.85 -10.06
N ARG A 69 4.38 16.75 -9.13
CA ARG A 69 3.37 17.36 -8.24
C ARG A 69 2.37 18.21 -9.00
N GLU A 70 2.80 18.95 -10.02
CA GLU A 70 1.92 19.71 -10.91
C GLU A 70 1.00 18.77 -11.70
N ALA A 71 1.53 17.73 -12.35
CA ALA A 71 0.73 16.76 -13.08
C ALA A 71 -0.30 16.01 -12.18
N LEU A 72 0.07 15.68 -10.94
CA LEU A 72 -0.86 15.14 -9.95
C LEU A 72 -1.93 16.14 -9.55
N GLY A 73 -1.53 17.41 -9.36
CA GLY A 73 -2.46 18.49 -9.06
C GLY A 73 -3.53 18.65 -10.14
N ASP A 74 -3.10 18.69 -11.39
CA ASP A 74 -3.99 18.80 -12.55
C ASP A 74 -4.91 17.58 -12.68
N LYS A 75 -4.37 16.37 -12.49
CA LYS A 75 -5.13 15.12 -12.64
C LYS A 75 -6.20 14.93 -11.58
N TYR A 76 -5.90 15.26 -10.33
CA TYR A 76 -6.77 14.97 -9.18
C TYR A 76 -7.41 16.20 -8.55
N GLY A 77 -7.21 17.41 -9.09
CA GLY A 77 -7.77 18.64 -8.55
C GLY A 77 -7.18 19.01 -7.17
N VAL A 78 -5.90 18.70 -6.95
CA VAL A 78 -5.21 18.92 -5.67
C VAL A 78 -4.17 20.01 -5.85
N ASN A 79 -4.08 20.93 -4.88
CA ASN A 79 -3.00 21.92 -4.91
C ASN A 79 -1.63 21.22 -4.77
N PRO A 80 -0.68 21.42 -5.71
CA PRO A 80 0.64 20.81 -5.67
C PRO A 80 1.42 21.06 -4.37
N ALA A 81 1.14 22.16 -3.65
CA ALA A 81 1.76 22.44 -2.36
C ALA A 81 1.39 21.41 -1.26
N HIS A 82 0.24 20.76 -1.39
CA HIS A 82 -0.24 19.71 -0.49
C HIS A 82 0.25 18.30 -0.87
N ILE A 83 1.12 18.17 -1.88
CA ILE A 83 1.61 16.87 -2.37
C ILE A 83 3.07 16.67 -1.95
N ILE A 84 3.37 15.46 -1.47
CA ILE A 84 4.74 14.97 -1.28
C ILE A 84 4.94 13.67 -2.06
N CYS A 85 6.10 13.50 -2.70
CA CYS A 85 6.47 12.29 -3.43
C CYS A 85 7.51 11.49 -2.65
N GLY A 86 7.42 10.16 -2.75
CA GLY A 86 8.31 9.21 -2.07
C GLY A 86 8.71 8.03 -2.94
N THR A 87 9.67 7.26 -2.46
CA THR A 87 10.14 6.01 -3.07
C THR A 87 9.10 4.89 -2.85
N GLY A 88 7.94 5.01 -3.51
CA GLY A 88 6.71 4.30 -3.22
C GLY A 88 5.94 4.96 -2.06
N SER A 89 4.65 4.61 -1.89
CA SER A 89 3.91 4.99 -0.69
C SER A 89 4.55 4.45 0.58
N ASP A 90 5.29 3.35 0.48
CA ASP A 90 6.04 2.70 1.55
C ASP A 90 6.99 3.65 2.30
N GLU A 91 7.82 4.41 1.57
CA GLU A 91 8.67 5.43 2.20
C GLU A 91 7.85 6.47 2.95
N ILE A 92 6.71 6.90 2.38
CA ILE A 92 5.87 7.92 3.00
C ILE A 92 5.26 7.39 4.31
N LEU A 93 4.80 6.13 4.34
CA LEU A 93 4.31 5.50 5.57
C LEU A 93 5.39 5.47 6.66
N HIS A 94 6.64 5.16 6.30
CA HIS A 94 7.77 5.22 7.24
C HIS A 94 8.10 6.65 7.68
N MET A 95 8.03 7.63 6.77
CA MET A 95 8.23 9.04 7.13
C MET A 95 7.17 9.52 8.12
N ILE A 96 5.90 9.12 7.94
CA ILE A 96 4.80 9.47 8.86
C ILE A 96 5.09 8.93 10.25
N ALA A 97 5.41 7.64 10.40
CA ALA A 97 5.78 7.07 11.69
C ALA A 97 6.96 7.82 12.32
N SER A 98 7.99 8.16 11.52
CA SER A 98 9.18 8.84 11.99
C SER A 98 8.94 10.29 12.41
N ALA A 99 7.99 10.97 11.76
CA ALA A 99 7.69 12.38 12.06
C ALA A 99 6.74 12.55 13.26
N PHE A 100 5.86 11.57 13.53
CA PHE A 100 4.77 11.76 14.48
C PHE A 100 4.76 10.78 15.66
N ALA A 101 5.60 9.72 15.65
CA ALA A 101 5.62 8.73 16.71
C ALA A 101 7.04 8.34 17.15
N GLY A 102 7.13 7.76 18.34
CA GLY A 102 8.37 7.26 18.93
C GLY A 102 8.11 6.42 20.17
N PRO A 103 9.14 6.13 21.00
CA PRO A 103 8.95 5.39 22.24
C PRO A 103 7.89 6.04 23.17
N GLY A 104 6.96 5.22 23.67
CA GLY A 104 5.84 5.68 24.50
C GLY A 104 4.62 6.12 23.72
N ASN A 105 4.68 6.17 22.38
CA ASN A 105 3.52 6.42 21.52
C ASN A 105 2.93 5.12 20.98
N GLU A 106 1.68 5.19 20.54
CA GLU A 106 0.95 4.11 19.93
C GLU A 106 0.60 4.43 18.48
N ILE A 107 0.64 3.40 17.62
CA ILE A 107 0.17 3.45 16.23
C ILE A 107 -0.86 2.35 16.04
N ILE A 108 -2.07 2.71 15.61
CA ILE A 108 -3.19 1.79 15.40
C ILE A 108 -3.20 1.29 13.95
N HIS A 109 -3.45 0.00 13.77
CA HIS A 109 -3.80 -0.60 12.48
C HIS A 109 -4.67 -1.84 12.67
N VAL A 110 -5.35 -2.29 11.62
CA VAL A 110 -6.16 -3.52 11.66
C VAL A 110 -5.26 -4.77 11.63
N ARG A 111 -5.76 -5.89 12.17
CA ARG A 111 -5.04 -7.18 12.25
C ARG A 111 -4.53 -7.64 10.89
N HIS A 112 -5.41 -7.74 9.91
CA HIS A 112 -5.06 -8.15 8.55
C HIS A 112 -4.83 -6.90 7.68
N GLY A 113 -4.06 -5.95 8.20
CA GLY A 113 -3.61 -4.76 7.47
C GLY A 113 -2.31 -4.98 6.72
N PHE A 114 -1.86 -3.95 6.00
CA PHE A 114 -0.61 -4.02 5.27
C PHE A 114 0.58 -4.13 6.23
N ALA A 115 1.41 -5.16 6.03
CA ALA A 115 2.50 -5.53 6.96
C ALA A 115 3.53 -4.40 7.22
N VAL A 116 3.60 -3.40 6.34
CA VAL A 116 4.46 -2.23 6.51
C VAL A 116 4.05 -1.38 7.71
N TYR A 117 2.77 -1.35 8.08
CA TYR A 117 2.31 -0.54 9.22
C TYR A 117 2.97 -0.95 10.54
N GLU A 118 2.99 -2.26 10.81
CA GLU A 118 3.69 -2.79 12.00
C GLU A 118 5.19 -2.53 11.91
N GLY A 119 5.80 -2.75 10.74
CA GLY A 119 7.22 -2.48 10.50
C GLY A 119 7.61 -1.02 10.72
N ALA A 120 6.81 -0.07 10.19
CA ALA A 120 7.01 1.36 10.38
C ALA A 120 6.87 1.76 11.86
N THR A 121 5.87 1.20 12.56
CA THR A 121 5.62 1.42 14.00
C THR A 121 6.83 0.98 14.84
N ARG A 122 7.25 -0.27 14.68
CA ARG A 122 8.36 -0.82 15.47
C ARG A 122 9.69 -0.15 15.17
N ARG A 123 9.94 0.24 13.92
CA ARG A 123 11.18 0.94 13.51
C ARG A 123 11.44 2.21 14.32
N VAL A 124 10.40 2.94 14.70
CA VAL A 124 10.52 4.17 15.50
C VAL A 124 10.42 3.93 17.01
N GLY A 125 10.22 2.69 17.45
CA GLY A 125 10.08 2.31 18.85
C GLY A 125 8.69 2.60 19.43
N ALA A 126 7.70 2.89 18.59
CA ALA A 126 6.30 3.00 19.01
C ALA A 126 5.66 1.63 19.21
N THR A 127 4.56 1.59 19.95
CA THR A 127 3.79 0.37 20.23
C THR A 127 2.72 0.17 19.18
N PRO A 128 2.68 -0.97 18.45
CA PRO A 128 1.57 -1.27 17.57
C PRO A 128 0.32 -1.66 18.38
N VAL A 129 -0.80 -1.00 18.09
CA VAL A 129 -2.14 -1.34 18.60
C VAL A 129 -2.90 -2.01 17.46
N VAL A 130 -3.03 -3.34 17.55
CA VAL A 130 -3.64 -4.17 16.50
C VAL A 130 -5.11 -4.37 16.80
N VAL A 131 -5.98 -3.74 16.01
CA VAL A 131 -7.44 -3.85 16.15
C VAL A 131 -7.94 -5.06 15.36
N PRO A 132 -8.76 -5.94 15.94
CA PRO A 132 -9.40 -7.03 15.22
C PRO A 132 -10.25 -6.50 14.07
N ASP A 133 -10.27 -7.24 12.97
CA ASP A 133 -11.22 -7.06 11.87
C ASP A 133 -12.38 -8.07 11.99
N VAL A 134 -13.45 -7.80 11.27
CA VAL A 134 -14.62 -8.68 11.16
C VAL A 134 -14.73 -9.16 9.73
N ASP A 135 -14.67 -10.46 9.52
CA ASP A 135 -14.67 -11.07 8.18
C ASP A 135 -13.71 -10.36 7.21
N TYR A 136 -12.44 -10.22 7.64
CA TYR A 136 -11.36 -9.58 6.88
C TYR A 136 -11.55 -8.09 6.58
N THR A 137 -12.56 -7.45 7.18
CA THR A 137 -12.86 -6.02 6.98
C THR A 137 -12.66 -5.26 8.30
N GLY A 138 -12.00 -4.11 8.24
CA GLY A 138 -11.73 -3.29 9.43
C GLY A 138 -13.02 -2.82 10.10
N ASP A 139 -13.06 -2.87 11.44
CA ASP A 139 -14.15 -2.35 12.26
C ASP A 139 -13.82 -0.92 12.72
N MET A 140 -14.55 0.06 12.19
CA MET A 140 -14.30 1.47 12.47
C MET A 140 -14.64 1.84 13.91
N ASP A 141 -15.62 1.21 14.54
CA ASP A 141 -15.98 1.47 15.94
C ASP A 141 -14.89 0.91 16.88
N ALA A 142 -14.37 -0.27 16.57
CA ALA A 142 -13.24 -0.84 17.30
C ALA A 142 -11.97 0.01 17.15
N ILE A 143 -11.70 0.57 15.96
CA ILE A 143 -10.57 1.47 15.73
C ILE A 143 -10.72 2.75 16.56
N LEU A 144 -11.89 3.39 16.52
CA LEU A 144 -12.15 4.61 17.31
C LEU A 144 -12.07 4.34 18.81
N ALA A 145 -12.57 3.19 19.30
CA ALA A 145 -12.49 2.78 20.68
C ALA A 145 -11.07 2.46 21.17
N ALA A 146 -10.15 2.11 20.25
CA ALA A 146 -8.76 1.83 20.56
C ALA A 146 -7.88 3.09 20.73
N ILE A 147 -8.41 4.28 20.43
CA ILE A 147 -7.67 5.55 20.57
C ILE A 147 -7.44 5.85 22.05
N THR A 148 -6.17 6.10 22.42
CA THR A 148 -5.74 6.48 23.76
C THR A 148 -4.99 7.82 23.72
N PRO A 149 -4.67 8.43 24.87
CA PRO A 149 -3.80 9.61 24.91
C PRO A 149 -2.38 9.38 24.36
N ALA A 150 -1.92 8.12 24.20
CA ALA A 150 -0.64 7.78 23.62
C ALA A 150 -0.71 7.60 22.09
N THR A 151 -1.90 7.48 21.51
CA THR A 151 -2.08 7.29 20.05
C THR A 151 -1.62 8.52 19.29
N ARG A 152 -0.84 8.30 18.22
CA ARG A 152 -0.33 9.39 17.36
C ARG A 152 -0.67 9.18 15.89
N VAL A 153 -0.76 7.93 15.42
CA VAL A 153 -1.04 7.62 14.03
C VAL A 153 -2.03 6.46 13.96
N ILE A 154 -2.91 6.51 12.98
CA ILE A 154 -3.81 5.42 12.60
C ILE A 154 -3.59 5.14 11.12
N TYR A 155 -3.26 3.89 10.75
CA TYR A 155 -3.14 3.44 9.36
C TYR A 155 -4.35 2.62 8.95
N ILE A 156 -5.01 3.03 7.88
CA ILE A 156 -6.14 2.32 7.26
C ILE A 156 -5.90 2.20 5.77
N ALA A 157 -5.81 0.97 5.26
CA ALA A 157 -5.81 0.73 3.82
C ALA A 157 -7.25 0.61 3.31
N ASN A 158 -7.58 1.34 2.24
CA ASN A 158 -8.89 1.24 1.58
C ASN A 158 -8.78 1.45 0.07
N PRO A 159 -8.94 0.38 -0.75
CA PRO A 159 -9.14 -1.04 -0.39
C PRO A 159 -7.98 -1.65 0.39
N ASN A 160 -8.28 -2.66 1.23
CA ASN A 160 -7.28 -3.25 2.12
C ASN A 160 -6.38 -4.26 1.41
N ASN A 161 -5.14 -4.33 1.84
CA ASN A 161 -4.16 -5.35 1.48
C ASN A 161 -3.71 -6.08 2.77
N PRO A 162 -3.83 -7.44 2.87
CA PRO A 162 -3.98 -8.40 1.78
C PRO A 162 -5.41 -8.90 1.54
N THR A 163 -6.44 -8.36 2.18
CA THR A 163 -7.79 -8.93 2.15
C THR A 163 -8.56 -8.58 0.87
N GLY A 164 -8.26 -7.45 0.22
CA GLY A 164 -9.00 -6.93 -0.93
C GLY A 164 -10.29 -6.20 -0.56
N THR A 165 -10.71 -6.26 0.70
CA THR A 165 -11.99 -5.70 1.17
C THR A 165 -12.04 -4.18 1.07
N LEU A 166 -13.23 -3.65 0.83
CA LEU A 166 -13.51 -2.23 0.69
C LEU A 166 -14.40 -1.76 1.84
N LEU A 167 -14.00 -0.73 2.53
CA LEU A 167 -14.84 -0.04 3.51
C LEU A 167 -15.82 0.89 2.79
N PRO A 168 -17.07 0.92 3.17
CA PRO A 168 -18.05 1.87 2.65
C PRO A 168 -17.58 3.33 2.84
N ALA A 169 -17.92 4.21 1.90
CA ALA A 169 -17.58 5.63 1.99
C ALA A 169 -18.14 6.29 3.27
N ALA A 170 -19.31 5.85 3.74
CA ALA A 170 -19.90 6.33 5.00
C ALA A 170 -19.02 5.99 6.22
N ASP A 171 -18.42 4.79 6.24
CA ASP A 171 -17.55 4.37 7.34
C ASP A 171 -16.23 5.16 7.34
N ILE A 172 -15.66 5.43 6.17
CA ILE A 172 -14.48 6.29 6.03
C ILE A 172 -14.80 7.72 6.51
N ARG A 173 -15.93 8.30 6.11
CA ARG A 173 -16.35 9.62 6.58
C ARG A 173 -16.56 9.65 8.11
N ARG A 174 -17.15 8.60 8.68
CA ARG A 174 -17.34 8.44 10.13
C ARG A 174 -16.00 8.34 10.86
N LEU A 175 -15.05 7.58 10.33
CA LEU A 175 -13.70 7.49 10.90
C LEU A 175 -13.00 8.84 10.86
N ILE A 176 -13.01 9.54 9.74
CA ILE A 176 -12.42 10.87 9.59
C ILE A 176 -13.00 11.85 10.62
N ALA A 177 -14.31 11.82 10.83
CA ALA A 177 -14.98 12.70 11.80
C ALA A 177 -14.72 12.31 13.26
N GLY A 178 -14.42 11.05 13.56
CA GLY A 178 -14.23 10.52 14.90
C GLY A 178 -12.78 10.57 15.40
N VAL A 179 -11.79 10.69 14.53
CA VAL A 179 -10.38 10.73 14.92
C VAL A 179 -10.02 12.13 15.48
N PRO A 180 -9.45 12.23 16.70
CA PRO A 180 -9.00 13.49 17.26
C PRO A 180 -7.99 14.22 16.35
N SER A 181 -8.03 15.55 16.34
CA SER A 181 -7.20 16.38 15.45
C SER A 181 -5.69 16.33 15.75
N ASP A 182 -5.28 15.82 16.89
CA ASP A 182 -3.90 15.59 17.32
C ASP A 182 -3.40 14.17 17.00
N VAL A 183 -4.25 13.34 16.40
CA VAL A 183 -3.92 11.99 15.90
C VAL A 183 -3.91 12.01 14.36
N VAL A 184 -2.82 11.62 13.74
CA VAL A 184 -2.71 11.53 12.29
C VAL A 184 -3.49 10.33 11.79
N LEU A 185 -4.47 10.55 10.91
CA LEU A 185 -5.17 9.50 10.18
C LEU A 185 -4.56 9.35 8.78
N VAL A 186 -4.14 8.15 8.43
CA VAL A 186 -3.61 7.81 7.11
C VAL A 186 -4.58 6.90 6.39
N LEU A 187 -5.13 7.37 5.28
CA LEU A 187 -5.85 6.54 4.32
C LEU A 187 -4.86 6.09 3.23
N ASP A 188 -4.49 4.82 3.25
CA ASP A 188 -3.62 4.22 2.25
C ASP A 188 -4.46 3.67 1.09
N CYS A 189 -4.52 4.45 0.02
CA CYS A 189 -5.37 4.24 -1.15
C CYS A 189 -4.57 3.65 -2.33
N ALA A 190 -3.69 2.68 -2.06
CA ALA A 190 -2.81 2.09 -3.09
C ALA A 190 -3.55 1.38 -4.23
N TYR A 191 -4.83 1.05 -4.05
CA TYR A 191 -5.67 0.34 -5.03
C TYR A 191 -6.91 1.14 -5.46
N ALA A 192 -6.96 2.42 -5.13
CA ALA A 192 -8.13 3.28 -5.36
C ALA A 192 -8.64 3.29 -6.80
N GLU A 193 -7.74 3.21 -7.78
CA GLU A 193 -8.08 3.26 -9.20
C GLU A 193 -8.89 2.03 -9.68
N PHE A 194 -8.89 0.93 -8.91
CA PHE A 194 -9.65 -0.29 -9.21
C PHE A 194 -11.04 -0.31 -8.58
N VAL A 195 -11.37 0.67 -7.75
CA VAL A 195 -12.67 0.72 -7.06
C VAL A 195 -13.78 1.13 -8.01
N GLU A 196 -14.95 0.53 -7.84
CA GLU A 196 -16.18 0.85 -8.54
C GLU A 196 -17.23 1.35 -7.53
N GLY A 197 -18.09 2.29 -7.98
CA GLY A 197 -19.19 2.80 -7.16
C GLY A 197 -18.81 3.92 -6.19
N ASP A 198 -19.53 3.99 -5.05
CA ASP A 198 -19.33 5.05 -4.02
C ASP A 198 -18.04 4.81 -3.24
N TYR A 199 -17.09 5.70 -3.40
CA TYR A 199 -15.77 5.62 -2.79
C TYR A 199 -15.32 6.97 -2.24
N GLU A 200 -14.98 7.00 -0.95
CA GLU A 200 -14.36 8.18 -0.33
C GLU A 200 -12.84 8.00 -0.31
N ASP A 201 -12.14 8.69 -1.20
CA ASP A 201 -10.68 8.62 -1.32
C ASP A 201 -9.95 9.63 -0.43
N GLY A 202 -10.66 10.57 0.15
CA GLY A 202 -10.13 11.56 1.09
C GLY A 202 -9.26 12.65 0.47
N LEU A 203 -8.95 12.65 -0.83
CA LEU A 203 -7.99 13.59 -1.44
C LEU A 203 -8.39 15.06 -1.26
N ALA A 204 -9.68 15.38 -1.44
CA ALA A 204 -10.18 16.73 -1.24
C ALA A 204 -10.11 17.13 0.24
N LEU A 205 -10.47 16.21 1.14
CA LEU A 205 -10.49 16.42 2.59
C LEU A 205 -9.09 16.61 3.18
N ALA A 206 -8.09 15.89 2.67
CA ALA A 206 -6.72 15.96 3.14
C ALA A 206 -6.04 17.33 2.94
N GLN A 207 -6.60 18.20 2.09
CA GLN A 207 -6.11 19.57 1.92
C GLN A 207 -6.61 20.52 3.02
N SER A 208 -7.74 20.21 3.64
CA SER A 208 -8.43 21.10 4.59
C SER A 208 -8.42 20.60 6.04
N LEU A 209 -8.41 19.29 6.26
CA LEU A 209 -8.39 18.70 7.58
C LEU A 209 -6.95 18.71 8.16
N PRO A 210 -6.77 19.02 9.46
CA PRO A 210 -5.45 19.23 10.02
C PRO A 210 -4.59 17.94 10.16
N ASN A 211 -5.23 16.78 10.12
CA ASN A 211 -4.64 15.50 10.51
C ASN A 211 -4.85 14.35 9.52
N LEU A 212 -5.43 14.60 8.36
CA LEU A 212 -5.67 13.56 7.35
C LEU A 212 -4.54 13.53 6.31
N ILE A 213 -4.02 12.33 6.06
CA ILE A 213 -3.06 12.03 4.98
C ILE A 213 -3.68 10.96 4.09
N VAL A 214 -3.61 11.17 2.78
CA VAL A 214 -3.98 10.14 1.80
C VAL A 214 -2.76 9.73 1.02
N THR A 215 -2.42 8.45 0.99
CA THR A 215 -1.29 7.91 0.22
C THR A 215 -1.77 7.18 -1.03
N ARG A 216 -1.01 7.28 -2.12
CA ARG A 216 -1.21 6.63 -3.42
C ARG A 216 0.12 6.10 -3.97
N THR A 217 0.06 5.18 -4.92
CA THR A 217 1.26 4.58 -5.52
C THR A 217 1.15 4.42 -7.02
N PHE A 218 2.27 4.55 -7.73
CA PHE A 218 2.37 4.19 -9.14
C PHE A 218 2.71 2.71 -9.36
N SER A 219 2.87 1.93 -8.28
CA SER A 219 3.29 0.53 -8.37
C SER A 219 2.19 -0.40 -8.90
N LYS A 220 0.90 -0.01 -8.85
CA LYS A 220 -0.24 -0.87 -9.15
C LYS A 220 -0.79 -0.58 -10.55
N ILE A 221 -1.83 0.22 -10.68
CA ILE A 221 -2.48 0.47 -11.98
C ILE A 221 -1.52 1.02 -13.04
N HIS A 222 -0.57 1.86 -12.63
CA HIS A 222 0.40 2.47 -13.54
C HIS A 222 1.53 1.53 -14.01
N GLY A 223 1.67 0.32 -13.40
CA GLY A 223 2.70 -0.64 -13.79
C GLY A 223 4.14 -0.22 -13.49
N LEU A 224 4.36 0.75 -12.59
CA LEU A 224 5.67 1.34 -12.30
C LEU A 224 6.29 0.81 -11.00
N ALA A 225 6.00 -0.43 -10.61
CA ALA A 225 6.47 -1.02 -9.36
C ALA A 225 8.00 -0.93 -9.17
N ALA A 226 8.78 -1.16 -10.23
CA ALA A 226 10.23 -1.10 -10.22
C ALA A 226 10.78 0.33 -10.13
N GLN A 227 10.01 1.35 -10.53
CA GLN A 227 10.43 2.75 -10.48
C GLN A 227 10.34 3.36 -9.09
N ARG A 228 9.65 2.67 -8.17
CA ARG A 228 9.53 3.08 -6.77
C ARG A 228 8.97 4.49 -6.62
N ILE A 229 7.77 4.75 -7.12
CA ILE A 229 7.09 6.05 -7.01
C ILE A 229 5.79 5.91 -6.23
N GLY A 230 5.62 6.77 -5.24
CA GLY A 230 4.39 6.99 -4.51
C GLY A 230 4.23 8.47 -4.18
N TRP A 231 3.06 8.84 -3.75
CA TRP A 231 2.75 10.21 -3.37
C TRP A 231 1.70 10.25 -2.27
N ALA A 232 1.63 11.39 -1.59
CA ALA A 232 0.57 11.64 -0.62
C ALA A 232 0.07 13.08 -0.71
N VAL A 233 -1.20 13.25 -0.30
CA VAL A 233 -1.82 14.54 -0.04
C VAL A 233 -1.98 14.73 1.46
N ALA A 234 -1.61 15.90 1.97
CA ALA A 234 -1.74 16.24 3.38
C ALA A 234 -1.83 17.76 3.57
N PRO A 235 -2.28 18.24 4.75
CA PRO A 235 -2.23 19.66 5.07
C PRO A 235 -0.79 20.16 5.16
N LEU A 236 -0.57 21.46 4.85
CA LEU A 236 0.77 22.05 4.76
C LEU A 236 1.68 21.80 5.98
N PRO A 237 1.20 21.85 7.23
CA PRO A 237 2.05 21.56 8.39
C PRO A 237 2.58 20.11 8.38
N ILE A 238 1.78 19.15 7.92
CA ILE A 238 2.20 17.75 7.79
C ILE A 238 3.20 17.61 6.63
N ILE A 239 2.94 18.22 5.46
CA ILE A 239 3.92 18.24 4.35
C ILE A 239 5.28 18.77 4.84
N ALA A 240 5.29 19.89 5.57
CA ALA A 240 6.52 20.46 6.11
C ALA A 240 7.22 19.54 7.14
N ALA A 241 6.47 18.74 7.91
CA ALA A 241 7.05 17.75 8.81
C ALA A 241 7.68 16.57 8.04
N LEU A 242 6.99 16.06 7.01
CA LEU A 242 7.49 14.97 6.17
C LEU A 242 8.73 15.38 5.37
N ASP A 243 8.77 16.62 4.85
CA ASP A 243 9.95 17.14 4.14
C ASP A 243 11.21 17.19 5.02
N ARG A 244 11.09 17.33 6.36
CA ARG A 244 12.23 17.30 7.28
C ARG A 244 12.84 15.93 7.47
N VAL A 245 12.04 14.86 7.28
CA VAL A 245 12.51 13.47 7.47
C VAL A 245 12.75 12.76 6.14
N ARG A 246 12.30 13.34 5.03
CA ARG A 246 12.51 12.82 3.69
C ARG A 246 13.99 12.87 3.31
N GLY A 247 14.50 11.78 2.71
CA GLY A 247 15.83 11.78 2.11
C GLY A 247 15.93 12.78 0.94
N PRO A 248 17.05 13.51 0.75
CA PRO A 248 17.22 14.35 -0.42
C PRO A 248 17.26 13.50 -1.70
N PHE A 249 16.68 14.01 -2.80
CA PHE A 249 16.70 13.33 -4.10
C PHE A 249 16.12 11.91 -4.09
N ASN A 250 15.16 11.63 -3.22
CA ASN A 250 14.62 10.28 -2.98
C ASN A 250 13.91 9.68 -4.20
N VAL A 251 13.29 10.48 -5.08
CA VAL A 251 12.58 10.00 -6.27
C VAL A 251 13.44 10.17 -7.52
N THR A 252 13.70 9.08 -8.23
CA THR A 252 14.61 9.05 -9.40
C THR A 252 14.08 9.87 -10.58
N THR A 253 14.98 10.38 -11.43
CA THR A 253 14.61 11.10 -12.66
C THR A 253 13.75 10.24 -13.59
N THR A 254 14.11 8.98 -13.79
CA THR A 254 13.34 8.05 -14.62
C THR A 254 11.96 7.78 -14.04
N GLY A 255 11.87 7.67 -12.71
CA GLY A 255 10.59 7.49 -12.01
C GLY A 255 9.68 8.69 -12.14
N GLN A 256 10.20 9.92 -11.94
CA GLN A 256 9.40 11.15 -12.10
C GLN A 256 8.88 11.28 -13.54
N ALA A 257 9.75 11.09 -14.55
CA ALA A 257 9.37 11.16 -15.95
C ALA A 257 8.30 10.11 -16.32
N ALA A 258 8.49 8.86 -15.89
CA ALA A 258 7.53 7.79 -16.11
C ALA A 258 6.17 8.07 -15.46
N ALA A 259 6.16 8.60 -14.24
CA ALA A 259 4.94 8.90 -13.52
C ALA A 259 4.14 10.01 -14.21
N VAL A 260 4.80 11.12 -14.60
CA VAL A 260 4.16 12.21 -15.35
C VAL A 260 3.54 11.70 -16.64
N ALA A 261 4.30 10.93 -17.43
CA ALA A 261 3.80 10.38 -18.70
C ALA A 261 2.65 9.38 -18.50
N SER A 262 2.71 8.55 -17.46
CA SER A 262 1.66 7.60 -17.12
C SER A 262 0.35 8.27 -16.69
N LEU A 263 0.41 9.41 -16.02
CA LEU A 263 -0.78 10.20 -15.65
C LEU A 263 -1.52 10.75 -16.87
N ALA A 264 -0.81 10.99 -17.98
CA ALA A 264 -1.37 11.50 -19.22
C ALA A 264 -1.96 10.39 -20.13
N ASP A 265 -1.68 9.10 -19.86
CA ASP A 265 -2.15 7.98 -20.69
C ASP A 265 -3.44 7.36 -20.12
N ASP A 266 -4.54 8.11 -20.20
CA ASP A 266 -5.85 7.65 -19.73
C ASP A 266 -6.32 6.37 -20.43
N ALA A 267 -5.96 6.17 -21.69
CA ALA A 267 -6.38 5.00 -22.46
C ALA A 267 -5.75 3.72 -21.91
N HIS A 268 -4.46 3.76 -21.56
CA HIS A 268 -3.76 2.64 -20.93
C HIS A 268 -4.33 2.35 -19.54
N LEU A 269 -4.51 3.36 -18.71
CA LEU A 269 -5.05 3.20 -17.36
C LEU A 269 -6.46 2.60 -17.36
N GLU A 270 -7.33 3.06 -18.24
CA GLU A 270 -8.69 2.52 -18.36
C GLU A 270 -8.68 1.09 -18.90
N MET A 271 -7.79 0.76 -19.83
CA MET A 271 -7.60 -0.61 -20.31
C MET A 271 -7.19 -1.53 -19.14
N VAL A 272 -6.17 -1.15 -18.36
CA VAL A 272 -5.70 -1.92 -17.20
C VAL A 272 -6.81 -2.08 -16.16
N ARG A 273 -7.54 -1.01 -15.85
CA ARG A 273 -8.65 -1.02 -14.90
C ARG A 273 -9.74 -2.00 -15.35
N ARG A 274 -10.24 -1.85 -16.55
CA ARG A 274 -11.32 -2.69 -17.12
C ARG A 274 -10.93 -4.17 -17.14
N GLU A 275 -9.74 -4.50 -17.64
CA GLU A 275 -9.29 -5.88 -17.71
C GLU A 275 -9.04 -6.49 -16.33
N THR A 276 -8.54 -5.71 -15.36
CA THR A 276 -8.40 -6.16 -13.96
C THR A 276 -9.75 -6.51 -13.36
N ILE A 277 -10.75 -5.64 -13.50
CA ILE A 277 -12.11 -5.86 -12.98
C ILE A 277 -12.72 -7.09 -13.63
N ARG A 278 -12.60 -7.23 -14.95
CA ARG A 278 -13.12 -8.37 -15.71
C ARG A 278 -12.49 -9.70 -15.24
N LEU A 279 -11.16 -9.75 -15.11
CA LEU A 279 -10.44 -10.95 -14.70
C LEU A 279 -10.67 -11.30 -13.23
N ARG A 280 -10.80 -10.29 -12.37
CA ARG A 280 -11.17 -10.47 -10.96
C ARG A 280 -12.53 -11.15 -10.84
N GLY A 281 -13.55 -10.60 -11.50
CA GLY A 281 -14.89 -11.19 -11.49
C GLY A 281 -14.96 -12.59 -12.11
N TRP A 282 -14.17 -12.84 -13.17
CA TRP A 282 -14.03 -14.19 -13.72
C TRP A 282 -13.43 -15.16 -12.68
N LEU A 283 -12.33 -14.80 -12.03
CA LEU A 283 -11.66 -15.66 -11.05
C LEU A 283 -12.53 -15.91 -9.81
N GLU A 284 -13.25 -14.89 -9.33
CA GLU A 284 -14.23 -15.03 -8.25
C GLU A 284 -15.31 -16.07 -8.62
N GLY A 285 -15.81 -16.02 -9.86
CA GLY A 285 -16.77 -16.98 -10.38
C GLY A 285 -16.21 -18.41 -10.47
N GLU A 286 -14.96 -18.56 -10.94
CA GLU A 286 -14.30 -19.88 -11.00
C GLU A 286 -14.09 -20.48 -9.60
N ILE A 287 -13.66 -19.67 -8.62
CA ILE A 287 -13.53 -20.13 -7.23
C ILE A 287 -14.89 -20.53 -6.64
N ALA A 288 -15.94 -19.76 -6.89
CA ALA A 288 -17.28 -20.08 -6.43
C ALA A 288 -17.80 -21.41 -7.04
N ALA A 289 -17.44 -21.70 -8.29
CA ALA A 289 -17.78 -22.97 -8.96
C ALA A 289 -17.09 -24.18 -8.32
N LEU A 290 -16.00 -23.99 -7.58
CA LEU A 290 -15.31 -25.01 -6.79
C LEU A 290 -15.91 -25.18 -5.37
N GLY A 291 -17.15 -24.77 -5.15
CA GLY A 291 -17.81 -24.72 -3.82
C GLY A 291 -17.77 -26.03 -3.01
N ASN A 292 -17.70 -27.19 -3.68
CA ASN A 292 -17.52 -28.49 -3.02
C ASN A 292 -16.12 -28.69 -2.39
N ALA A 293 -15.14 -27.84 -2.73
CA ALA A 293 -13.80 -27.88 -2.15
C ALA A 293 -13.68 -27.04 -0.86
N GLY A 294 -14.73 -26.34 -0.45
CA GLY A 294 -14.74 -25.48 0.74
C GLY A 294 -13.93 -24.18 0.59
N LEU A 295 -13.64 -23.76 -0.66
CA LEU A 295 -12.95 -22.52 -0.95
C LEU A 295 -13.90 -21.32 -0.88
N ARG A 296 -13.41 -20.19 -0.38
CA ARG A 296 -14.13 -18.92 -0.39
C ARG A 296 -13.24 -17.81 -0.95
N ALA A 297 -13.66 -17.20 -2.04
CA ALA A 297 -13.07 -15.93 -2.50
C ALA A 297 -13.62 -14.80 -1.64
N ILE A 298 -12.73 -14.02 -1.03
CA ILE A 298 -13.12 -12.79 -0.31
C ILE A 298 -13.36 -11.70 -1.35
N PRO A 299 -14.54 -11.03 -1.36
CA PRO A 299 -14.84 -9.97 -2.31
C PRO A 299 -13.75 -8.89 -2.32
N SER A 300 -13.21 -8.59 -3.50
CA SER A 300 -12.07 -7.71 -3.63
C SER A 300 -12.37 -6.48 -4.49
N ALA A 301 -11.86 -5.31 -4.06
CA ALA A 301 -11.79 -4.09 -4.86
C ALA A 301 -10.37 -3.78 -5.36
N CYS A 302 -9.44 -4.74 -5.24
CA CYS A 302 -8.04 -4.64 -5.64
C CYS A 302 -7.75 -5.34 -6.99
N ASN A 303 -6.48 -5.42 -7.36
CA ASN A 303 -6.00 -6.23 -8.48
C ASN A 303 -5.55 -7.65 -8.05
N PHE A 304 -6.08 -8.15 -6.97
CA PHE A 304 -5.87 -9.50 -6.44
C PHE A 304 -7.13 -9.98 -5.70
N ILE A 305 -7.18 -11.27 -5.39
CA ILE A 305 -8.23 -11.90 -4.59
C ILE A 305 -7.56 -12.66 -3.46
N LEU A 306 -8.11 -12.54 -2.25
CA LEU A 306 -7.81 -13.44 -1.14
C LEU A 306 -8.71 -14.67 -1.24
N ILE A 307 -8.11 -15.86 -1.21
CA ILE A 307 -8.84 -17.13 -1.21
C ILE A 307 -8.62 -17.78 0.14
N GLU A 308 -9.71 -17.98 0.86
CA GLU A 308 -9.73 -18.74 2.11
C GLU A 308 -9.89 -20.22 1.81
N PHE A 309 -9.07 -21.04 2.44
CA PHE A 309 -9.07 -22.50 2.33
C PHE A 309 -9.55 -23.12 3.63
N PRO A 310 -10.13 -24.33 3.58
CA PRO A 310 -10.44 -25.06 4.80
C PRO A 310 -9.15 -25.40 5.59
N GLU A 311 -9.23 -25.35 6.92
CA GLU A 311 -8.09 -25.66 7.80
C GLU A 311 -7.64 -27.11 7.69
N SER A 312 -8.54 -28.01 7.29
CA SER A 312 -8.29 -29.44 7.15
C SER A 312 -9.05 -30.03 5.97
N GLY A 313 -8.61 -31.17 5.48
CA GLY A 313 -9.24 -31.86 4.35
C GLY A 313 -8.27 -32.06 3.18
N PRO A 314 -8.79 -32.43 1.99
CA PRO A 314 -7.94 -32.76 0.83
C PRO A 314 -7.30 -31.52 0.17
N VAL A 315 -7.88 -30.34 0.37
CA VAL A 315 -7.41 -29.08 -0.21
C VAL A 315 -7.22 -28.06 0.92
N THR A 316 -5.97 -27.76 1.24
CA THR A 316 -5.60 -26.75 2.23
C THR A 316 -4.74 -25.65 1.56
N ALA A 317 -4.63 -24.47 2.17
CA ALA A 317 -3.79 -23.38 1.64
C ALA A 317 -2.32 -23.80 1.48
N ALA A 318 -1.77 -24.57 2.43
CA ALA A 318 -0.41 -25.09 2.35
C ALA A 318 -0.23 -26.04 1.17
N GLY A 319 -1.11 -27.05 1.04
CA GLY A 319 -1.04 -28.01 -0.06
C GLY A 319 -1.27 -27.36 -1.43
N ALA A 320 -2.19 -26.42 -1.54
CA ALA A 320 -2.42 -25.65 -2.76
C ALA A 320 -1.16 -24.82 -3.12
N ASN A 321 -0.54 -24.15 -2.14
CA ASN A 321 0.68 -23.37 -2.38
C ASN A 321 1.84 -24.26 -2.86
N GLU A 322 2.05 -25.44 -2.27
CA GLU A 322 3.08 -26.39 -2.71
C GLU A 322 2.80 -26.86 -4.13
N TRP A 323 1.57 -27.30 -4.43
CA TRP A 323 1.20 -27.75 -5.76
C TRP A 323 1.41 -26.66 -6.82
N LEU A 324 0.97 -25.43 -6.55
CA LEU A 324 1.15 -24.29 -7.46
C LEU A 324 2.63 -23.99 -7.71
N LEU A 325 3.46 -24.04 -6.66
CA LEU A 325 4.92 -23.82 -6.78
C LEU A 325 5.59 -24.91 -7.66
N ASP A 326 5.18 -26.17 -7.51
CA ASP A 326 5.68 -27.29 -8.32
C ASP A 326 5.29 -27.15 -9.80
N HIS A 327 4.22 -26.39 -10.08
CA HIS A 327 3.75 -26.08 -11.43
C HIS A 327 4.20 -24.68 -11.93
N GLY A 328 5.13 -24.03 -11.23
CA GLY A 328 5.68 -22.75 -11.66
C GLY A 328 4.78 -21.53 -11.41
N ILE A 329 3.71 -21.68 -10.62
CA ILE A 329 2.79 -20.60 -10.25
C ILE A 329 3.10 -20.14 -8.83
N ILE A 330 3.50 -18.87 -8.68
CA ILE A 330 3.94 -18.31 -7.41
C ILE A 330 2.87 -17.37 -6.86
N CYS A 331 2.06 -17.85 -5.93
CA CYS A 331 1.08 -17.06 -5.18
C CYS A 331 1.68 -16.50 -3.88
N ARG A 332 0.94 -15.63 -3.21
CA ARG A 332 1.28 -15.14 -1.86
C ARG A 332 0.61 -16.02 -0.81
N TYR A 333 1.37 -16.89 -0.17
CA TYR A 333 0.91 -17.67 0.98
C TYR A 333 1.02 -16.84 2.26
N LEU A 334 -0.08 -16.71 3.00
CA LEU A 334 -0.24 -15.75 4.10
C LEU A 334 -0.22 -16.39 5.50
N ALA A 335 0.31 -17.61 5.64
CA ALA A 335 0.39 -18.31 6.94
C ALA A 335 1.07 -17.49 8.05
N VAL A 336 2.10 -16.70 7.70
CA VAL A 336 2.79 -15.80 8.65
C VAL A 336 1.91 -14.69 9.20
N GLN A 337 0.74 -14.45 8.59
CA GLN A 337 -0.26 -13.48 9.03
C GLN A 337 -1.44 -14.17 9.74
N ASN A 338 -1.30 -15.46 10.09
CA ASN A 338 -2.33 -16.30 10.68
C ASN A 338 -3.64 -16.32 9.86
N MET A 339 -3.51 -16.31 8.54
CA MET A 339 -4.62 -16.47 7.60
C MET A 339 -4.60 -17.91 7.06
N PRO A 340 -5.74 -18.64 7.13
CA PRO A 340 -5.84 -20.01 6.67
C PRO A 340 -5.78 -20.16 5.15
#